data_fa8e0c44d06f920a36b702e24bf47164
#
_entry.id   fa8e0c44d06f920a36b702e24bf47164
#
_cell.length_a   1.000
_cell.length_b   1.000
_cell.length_c   1.000
_cell.angle_alpha   90.00
_cell.angle_beta   90.00
_cell.angle_gamma   90.00
#
_symmetry.space_group_name_H-M   'P 1'
#
loop_
_entity.id
_entity.type
_entity.pdbx_description
1 polymer ?
#
loop_
_entity_poly.entity_id
_entity_poly.type
_entity_poly.pdbx_seq_one_letter_code
_entity_poly.pdbx_strand_id
1 'polypeptide(L)'
;RVTKPGGRIVMGNWIAGDPTVIAQILKISGAYSPPPPAGFISPVLWGVEDEVRQRFGEAGIAADKVACDRETFTFDFDGTPQAFVGVFRDYYGPTMNAFAAATANGKAADLESELVELFERQNTSMASGRTILPATFLRATVTV
;
A
#
# COMPACT_ATOMS: atom_id res chain seq x y z
N ARG A 1 -20.09 -11.15 -12.69
CA ARG A 1 -21.49 -11.24 -12.20
C ARG A 1 -22.04 -9.87 -11.77
N VAL A 2 -21.20 -8.97 -11.28
CA VAL A 2 -21.61 -7.63 -10.82
C VAL A 2 -21.37 -6.52 -11.86
N THR A 3 -20.59 -6.80 -12.90
CA THR A 3 -20.29 -5.86 -13.99
C THR A 3 -21.02 -6.34 -15.25
N LYS A 4 -21.73 -5.42 -15.90
CA LYS A 4 -22.45 -5.72 -17.16
C LYS A 4 -21.44 -5.82 -18.34
N PRO A 5 -21.75 -6.56 -19.42
CA PRO A 5 -20.97 -6.51 -20.64
C PRO A 5 -20.75 -5.06 -21.12
N GLY A 6 -19.52 -4.72 -21.49
CA GLY A 6 -19.10 -3.35 -21.83
C GLY A 6 -18.84 -2.45 -20.61
N GLY A 7 -19.07 -2.92 -19.40
CA GLY A 7 -18.76 -2.21 -18.18
C GLY A 7 -17.26 -2.25 -17.82
N ARG A 8 -16.85 -1.47 -16.84
CA ARG A 8 -15.46 -1.39 -16.38
C ARG A 8 -15.32 -1.73 -14.90
N ILE A 9 -14.23 -2.44 -14.57
CA ILE A 9 -13.74 -2.63 -13.22
C ILE A 9 -12.49 -1.75 -13.10
N VAL A 10 -12.42 -0.87 -12.10
CA VAL A 10 -11.26 -0.03 -11.84
C VAL A 10 -10.75 -0.33 -10.43
N MET A 11 -9.47 -0.63 -10.32
CA MET A 11 -8.81 -0.95 -9.05
C MET A 11 -7.54 -0.13 -8.91
N GLY A 12 -7.22 0.29 -7.66
CA GLY A 12 -5.94 0.86 -7.29
C GLY A 12 -5.24 -0.02 -6.27
N ASN A 13 -4.01 -0.41 -6.54
CA ASN A 13 -3.23 -1.28 -5.67
C ASN A 13 -1.80 -0.76 -5.52
N TRP A 14 -1.27 -0.78 -4.29
CA TRP A 14 0.09 -0.36 -4.04
C TRP A 14 1.10 -1.28 -4.74
N ILE A 15 2.11 -0.69 -5.39
CA ILE A 15 3.11 -1.42 -6.15
C ILE A 15 4.16 -1.96 -5.19
N ALA A 16 4.38 -3.29 -5.22
CA ALA A 16 5.39 -3.96 -4.41
C ALA A 16 6.79 -3.39 -4.69
N GLY A 17 7.51 -3.04 -3.62
CA GLY A 17 8.89 -2.54 -3.72
C GLY A 17 9.03 -1.13 -4.27
N ASP A 18 7.94 -0.41 -4.54
CA ASP A 18 7.99 1.00 -4.94
C ASP A 18 8.69 1.85 -3.86
N PRO A 19 9.52 2.85 -4.24
CA PRO A 19 10.24 3.67 -3.27
C PRO A 19 9.33 4.63 -2.48
N THR A 20 8.08 4.85 -2.90
CA THR A 20 7.16 5.77 -2.23
C THR A 20 6.54 5.19 -0.96
N VAL A 21 5.93 6.04 -0.16
CA VAL A 21 5.64 5.81 1.26
C VAL A 21 4.90 4.51 1.56
N ILE A 22 3.82 4.15 0.84
CA ILE A 22 2.99 3.01 1.24
C ILE A 22 3.70 1.67 1.04
N ALA A 23 4.42 1.48 -0.07
CA ALA A 23 5.20 0.26 -0.28
C ALA A 23 6.29 0.09 0.79
N GLN A 24 6.89 1.19 1.24
CA GLN A 24 7.90 1.18 2.30
C GLN A 24 7.27 0.92 3.68
N ILE A 25 6.09 1.48 3.98
CA ILE A 25 5.32 1.13 5.18
C ILE A 25 5.04 -0.38 5.22
N LEU A 26 4.57 -0.96 4.12
CA LEU A 26 4.28 -2.39 4.04
C LEU A 26 5.52 -3.25 4.25
N LYS A 27 6.68 -2.82 3.71
CA LYS A 27 7.97 -3.50 3.92
C LYS A 27 8.39 -3.46 5.38
N ILE A 28 8.38 -2.29 6.02
CA ILE A 28 8.74 -2.12 7.44
C ILE A 28 7.77 -2.90 8.31
N SER A 29 6.45 -2.71 8.14
CA SER A 29 5.42 -3.42 8.91
C SER A 29 5.53 -4.93 8.79
N GLY A 30 5.90 -5.44 7.60
CA GLY A 30 6.12 -6.86 7.36
C GLY A 30 7.27 -7.45 8.19
N ALA A 31 8.33 -6.68 8.45
CA ALA A 31 9.46 -7.12 9.27
C ALA A 31 9.10 -7.31 10.74
N TYR A 32 8.08 -6.64 11.23
CA TYR A 32 7.57 -6.75 12.60
C TYR A 32 6.39 -7.73 12.75
N SER A 33 5.86 -8.21 11.64
CA SER A 33 4.72 -9.13 11.62
C SER A 33 5.19 -10.59 11.61
N PRO A 34 4.40 -11.52 12.15
CA PRO A 34 4.72 -12.95 12.00
C PRO A 34 4.71 -13.34 10.52
N PRO A 35 5.48 -14.36 10.12
CA PRO A 35 5.48 -14.85 8.76
C PRO A 35 4.07 -15.30 8.34
N PRO A 36 3.67 -15.07 7.09
CA PRO A 36 2.37 -15.50 6.62
C PRO A 36 2.25 -17.02 6.64
N PRO A 37 1.02 -17.56 6.81
CA PRO A 37 0.81 -19.01 6.79
C PRO A 37 1.14 -19.60 5.42
N ALA A 38 1.44 -20.91 5.39
CA ALA A 38 1.69 -21.63 4.13
C ALA A 38 0.51 -21.47 3.17
N GLY A 39 0.78 -21.19 1.89
CA GLY A 39 -0.24 -20.96 0.87
C GLY A 39 -0.86 -19.56 0.87
N PHE A 40 -0.39 -18.65 1.70
CA PHE A 40 -0.88 -17.27 1.69
C PHE A 40 -0.54 -16.57 0.38
N ILE A 41 -1.56 -16.07 -0.31
CA ILE A 41 -1.41 -15.24 -1.50
C ILE A 41 -1.41 -13.78 -1.08
N SER A 42 -0.27 -13.11 -1.23
CA SER A 42 -0.12 -11.72 -0.80
C SER A 42 -1.03 -10.77 -1.60
N PRO A 43 -1.83 -9.92 -0.94
CA PRO A 43 -2.62 -8.88 -1.62
C PRO A 43 -1.76 -7.89 -2.42
N VAL A 44 -0.48 -7.75 -2.10
CA VAL A 44 0.49 -6.89 -2.80
C VAL A 44 0.68 -7.32 -4.27
N LEU A 45 0.40 -8.59 -4.61
CA LEU A 45 0.44 -9.09 -5.99
C LEU A 45 -0.57 -8.39 -6.91
N TRP A 46 -1.64 -7.79 -6.39
CA TRP A 46 -2.53 -6.94 -7.17
C TRP A 46 -1.90 -5.64 -7.65
N GLY A 47 -0.74 -5.25 -7.12
CA GLY A 47 0.11 -4.16 -7.59
C GLY A 47 1.16 -4.57 -8.62
N VAL A 48 1.12 -5.82 -9.11
CA VAL A 48 2.01 -6.37 -10.15
C VAL A 48 1.21 -6.58 -11.42
N GLU A 49 1.60 -5.91 -12.51
CA GLU A 49 0.85 -5.88 -13.77
C GLU A 49 0.60 -7.27 -14.36
N ASP A 50 1.65 -8.11 -14.40
CA ASP A 50 1.55 -9.46 -14.95
C ASP A 50 0.59 -10.34 -14.13
N GLU A 51 0.60 -10.22 -12.82
CA GLU A 51 -0.32 -10.93 -11.92
C GLU A 51 -1.78 -10.49 -12.14
N VAL A 52 -2.00 -9.19 -12.35
CA VAL A 52 -3.33 -8.65 -12.66
C VAL A 52 -3.82 -9.23 -13.98
N ARG A 53 -2.99 -9.18 -15.04
CA ARG A 53 -3.33 -9.71 -16.37
C ARG A 53 -3.61 -11.20 -16.32
N GLN A 54 -2.78 -11.98 -15.61
CA GLN A 54 -2.96 -13.41 -15.45
C GLN A 54 -4.31 -13.73 -14.80
N ARG A 55 -4.64 -13.09 -13.68
CA ARG A 55 -5.88 -13.38 -12.92
C ARG A 55 -7.14 -13.04 -13.71
N PHE A 56 -7.12 -11.94 -14.47
CA PHE A 56 -8.24 -11.60 -15.34
C PHE A 56 -8.29 -12.53 -16.57
N GLY A 57 -7.14 -12.97 -17.09
CA GLY A 57 -7.06 -14.00 -18.15
C GLY A 57 -7.66 -15.34 -17.71
N GLU A 58 -7.37 -15.79 -16.50
CA GLU A 58 -7.97 -17.00 -15.91
C GLU A 58 -9.51 -16.87 -15.75
N ALA A 59 -10.00 -15.65 -15.59
CA ALA A 59 -11.44 -15.33 -15.56
C ALA A 59 -12.05 -15.14 -16.97
N GLY A 60 -11.28 -15.39 -18.05
CA GLY A 60 -11.76 -15.29 -19.44
C GLY A 60 -11.71 -13.88 -20.04
N ILE A 61 -11.03 -12.94 -19.41
CA ILE A 61 -10.85 -11.57 -19.93
C ILE A 61 -9.55 -11.50 -20.75
N ALA A 62 -9.66 -11.09 -22.01
CA ALA A 62 -8.51 -10.96 -22.90
C ALA A 62 -7.54 -9.86 -22.42
N ALA A 63 -6.24 -10.05 -22.65
CA ALA A 63 -5.19 -9.18 -22.11
C ALA A 63 -5.29 -7.73 -22.63
N ASP A 64 -5.80 -7.51 -23.84
CA ASP A 64 -6.05 -6.18 -24.43
C ASP A 64 -7.18 -5.42 -23.74
N LYS A 65 -8.00 -6.11 -22.93
CA LYS A 65 -9.05 -5.53 -22.10
C LYS A 65 -8.56 -5.07 -20.72
N VAL A 66 -7.29 -5.32 -20.39
CA VAL A 66 -6.69 -4.96 -19.10
C VAL A 66 -5.64 -3.87 -19.32
N ALA A 67 -5.99 -2.64 -19.01
CA ALA A 67 -5.06 -1.51 -18.99
C ALA A 67 -4.50 -1.31 -17.59
N CYS A 68 -3.17 -1.11 -17.49
CA CYS A 68 -2.47 -0.87 -16.24
C CYS A 68 -1.65 0.42 -16.36
N ASP A 69 -1.90 1.36 -15.45
CA ASP A 69 -1.22 2.66 -15.40
C ASP A 69 -0.62 2.87 -14.00
N ARG A 70 0.61 3.39 -13.95
CA ARG A 70 1.20 3.83 -12.68
C ARG A 70 0.75 5.25 -12.40
N GLU A 71 0.14 5.46 -11.25
CA GLU A 71 -0.32 6.77 -10.79
C GLU A 71 0.21 7.07 -9.40
N THR A 72 0.29 8.35 -9.05
CA THR A 72 0.74 8.80 -7.74
C THR A 72 -0.38 9.55 -7.05
N PHE A 73 -0.78 9.07 -5.89
CA PHE A 73 -1.60 9.80 -4.95
C PHE A 73 -0.68 10.57 -3.99
N THR A 74 -1.06 11.78 -3.62
CA THR A 74 -0.32 12.58 -2.64
C THR A 74 -1.16 12.71 -1.38
N PHE A 75 -0.66 12.14 -0.29
CA PHE A 75 -1.19 12.40 1.04
C PHE A 75 -0.78 13.81 1.46
N ASP A 76 -1.73 14.60 1.93
CA ASP A 76 -1.53 15.94 2.46
C ASP A 76 -2.17 16.00 3.85
N PHE A 77 -1.32 16.00 4.88
CA PHE A 77 -1.72 15.91 6.27
C PHE A 77 -1.33 17.17 7.03
N ASP A 78 -2.29 17.77 7.71
CA ASP A 78 -2.09 18.92 8.60
C ASP A 78 -1.60 18.43 9.96
N GLY A 79 -0.31 18.17 10.05
CA GLY A 79 0.37 17.62 11.22
C GLY A 79 1.79 17.18 10.91
N THR A 80 2.53 16.82 11.96
CA THR A 80 3.90 16.34 11.87
C THR A 80 3.95 14.91 11.30
N PRO A 81 5.10 14.45 10.74
CA PRO A 81 5.32 13.05 10.36
C PRO A 81 4.97 12.06 11.47
N GLN A 82 5.36 12.32 12.70
CA GLN A 82 5.04 11.48 13.86
C GLN A 82 3.52 11.39 14.11
N ALA A 83 2.81 12.53 14.04
CA ALA A 83 1.35 12.52 14.20
C ALA A 83 0.68 11.72 13.07
N PHE A 84 1.21 11.78 11.86
CA PHE A 84 0.68 11.04 10.72
C PHE A 84 0.95 9.53 10.83
N VAL A 85 2.12 9.13 11.35
CA VAL A 85 2.39 7.72 11.70
C VAL A 85 1.35 7.20 12.70
N GLY A 86 0.92 8.02 13.67
CA GLY A 86 -0.17 7.70 14.58
C GLY A 86 -1.47 7.35 13.86
N VAL A 87 -1.83 8.10 12.81
CA VAL A 87 -3.02 7.79 11.98
C VAL A 87 -2.88 6.42 11.30
N PHE A 88 -1.73 6.10 10.74
CA PHE A 88 -1.48 4.78 10.14
C PHE A 88 -1.52 3.65 11.19
N ARG A 89 -0.95 3.89 12.38
CA ARG A 89 -1.01 2.94 13.49
C ARG A 89 -2.45 2.62 13.90
N ASP A 90 -3.30 3.63 13.92
CA ASP A 90 -4.65 3.50 14.51
C ASP A 90 -5.71 3.08 13.47
N TYR A 91 -5.47 3.31 12.16
CA TYR A 91 -6.50 3.13 11.12
C TYR A 91 -6.05 2.34 9.88
N TYR A 92 -4.78 2.04 9.70
CA TYR A 92 -4.31 1.27 8.54
C TYR A 92 -3.99 -0.18 8.93
N GLY A 93 -4.81 -1.12 8.48
CA GLY A 93 -4.76 -2.52 8.90
C GLY A 93 -3.37 -3.17 8.95
N PRO A 94 -2.54 -3.08 7.91
CA PRO A 94 -1.19 -3.64 7.95
C PRO A 94 -0.32 -3.07 9.09
N THR A 95 -0.40 -1.76 9.32
CA THR A 95 0.37 -1.09 10.38
C THR A 95 -0.21 -1.42 11.76
N MET A 96 -1.53 -1.45 11.92
CA MET A 96 -2.20 -1.88 13.15
C MET A 96 -1.71 -3.27 13.59
N ASN A 97 -1.71 -4.23 12.67
CA ASN A 97 -1.26 -5.60 12.94
C ASN A 97 0.24 -5.65 13.31
N ALA A 98 1.06 -4.88 12.61
CA ALA A 98 2.49 -4.79 12.90
C ALA A 98 2.75 -4.21 14.29
N PHE A 99 2.04 -3.14 14.69
CA PHE A 99 2.15 -2.57 16.03
C PHE A 99 1.66 -3.54 17.12
N ALA A 100 0.58 -4.27 16.88
CA ALA A 100 0.12 -5.31 17.82
C ALA A 100 1.21 -6.38 18.04
N ALA A 101 1.80 -6.89 16.95
CA ALA A 101 2.87 -7.88 17.03
C ALA A 101 4.15 -7.30 17.66
N ALA A 102 4.56 -6.09 17.28
CA ALA A 102 5.71 -5.40 17.84
C ALA A 102 5.55 -5.14 19.35
N THR A 103 4.35 -4.74 19.79
CA THR A 103 4.03 -4.55 21.21
C THR A 103 4.19 -5.85 22.00
N ALA A 104 3.68 -6.97 21.49
CA ALA A 104 3.81 -8.27 22.12
C ALA A 104 5.28 -8.72 22.26
N ASN A 105 6.17 -8.21 21.40
CA ASN A 105 7.61 -8.52 21.39
C ASN A 105 8.49 -7.41 21.98
N GLY A 106 7.93 -6.37 22.60
CA GLY A 106 8.66 -5.24 23.18
C GLY A 106 9.36 -4.33 22.17
N LYS A 107 8.91 -4.33 20.89
CA LYS A 107 9.54 -3.61 19.77
C LYS A 107 8.66 -2.50 19.17
N ALA A 108 7.62 -2.08 19.86
CA ALA A 108 6.70 -1.05 19.34
C ALA A 108 7.39 0.29 19.12
N ALA A 109 8.32 0.68 19.99
CA ALA A 109 9.09 1.91 19.86
C ALA A 109 10.05 1.87 18.66
N ASP A 110 10.67 0.72 18.38
CA ASP A 110 11.55 0.55 17.22
C ASP A 110 10.75 0.71 15.91
N LEU A 111 9.59 0.05 15.82
CA LEU A 111 8.68 0.19 14.66
C LEU A 111 8.22 1.64 14.46
N GLU A 112 7.81 2.33 15.55
CA GLU A 112 7.40 3.73 15.47
C GLU A 112 8.54 4.60 14.95
N SER A 113 9.76 4.44 15.49
CA SER A 113 10.93 5.21 15.05
C SER A 113 11.23 5.00 13.56
N GLU A 114 11.25 3.76 13.07
CA GLU A 114 11.48 3.47 11.65
C GLU A 114 10.43 4.09 10.73
N LEU A 115 9.15 4.08 11.14
CA LEU A 115 8.08 4.70 10.37
C LEU A 115 8.18 6.23 10.39
N VAL A 116 8.51 6.83 11.54
CA VAL A 116 8.71 8.29 11.62
C VAL A 116 9.88 8.72 10.74
N GLU A 117 11.02 8.03 10.79
CA GLU A 117 12.18 8.29 9.93
C GLU A 117 11.83 8.17 8.43
N LEU A 118 11.01 7.17 8.07
CA LEU A 118 10.51 7.03 6.70
C LEU A 118 9.70 8.25 6.28
N PHE A 119 8.74 8.68 7.13
CA PHE A 119 7.86 9.80 6.83
C PHE A 119 8.62 11.12 6.77
N GLU A 120 9.57 11.36 7.69
CA GLU A 120 10.45 12.53 7.65
C GLU A 120 11.28 12.58 6.38
N ARG A 121 11.89 11.47 5.99
CA ARG A 121 12.72 11.39 4.78
C ARG A 121 11.93 11.60 3.49
N GLN A 122 10.67 11.20 3.46
CA GLN A 122 9.81 11.31 2.27
C GLN A 122 8.91 12.54 2.28
N ASN A 123 8.86 13.29 3.38
CA ASN A 123 8.06 14.50 3.46
C ASN A 123 8.58 15.56 2.49
N THR A 124 7.74 15.98 1.57
CA THR A 124 8.03 17.02 0.59
C THR A 124 7.54 18.41 1.00
N SER A 125 6.89 18.53 2.16
CA SER A 125 6.42 19.80 2.70
C SER A 125 7.58 20.64 3.20
N MET A 126 7.59 21.91 2.86
CA MET A 126 8.50 22.91 3.43
C MET A 126 7.89 23.63 4.66
N ALA A 127 6.61 23.40 4.94
CA ALA A 127 5.91 24.01 6.05
C ALA A 127 6.08 23.19 7.33
N SER A 128 6.42 23.83 8.43
CA SER A 128 6.41 23.22 9.76
C SER A 128 5.00 22.75 10.11
N GLY A 129 4.88 21.54 10.61
CA GLY A 129 3.58 20.98 11.02
C GLY A 129 2.70 20.47 9.87
N ARG A 130 3.25 20.29 8.67
CA ARG A 130 2.55 19.67 7.53
C ARG A 130 3.36 18.55 6.95
N THR A 131 2.71 17.46 6.60
CA THR A 131 3.34 16.26 6.01
C THR A 131 2.72 15.97 4.66
N ILE A 132 3.54 15.99 3.60
CA ILE A 132 3.12 15.70 2.22
C ILE A 132 3.93 14.52 1.71
N LEU A 133 3.25 13.39 1.44
CA LEU A 133 3.89 12.13 1.07
C LEU A 133 3.32 11.59 -0.25
N PRO A 134 4.15 11.36 -1.27
CA PRO A 134 3.73 10.68 -2.49
C PRO A 134 3.57 9.17 -2.24
N ALA A 135 2.58 8.56 -2.87
CA ALA A 135 2.31 7.13 -2.84
C ALA A 135 1.93 6.64 -4.24
N THR A 136 2.80 5.86 -4.85
CA THR A 136 2.58 5.33 -6.20
C THR A 136 1.79 4.02 -6.14
N PHE A 137 0.81 3.90 -7.01
CA PHE A 137 -0.05 2.73 -7.12
C PHE A 137 -0.25 2.33 -8.58
N LEU A 138 -0.62 1.08 -8.79
CA LEU A 138 -1.05 0.55 -10.07
C LEU A 138 -2.58 0.75 -10.17
N ARG A 139 -3.02 1.55 -11.15
CA ARG A 139 -4.43 1.59 -11.54
C ARG A 139 -4.64 0.55 -12.62
N ALA A 140 -5.43 -0.48 -12.32
CA ALA A 140 -5.89 -1.44 -13.31
C ALA A 140 -7.31 -1.11 -13.74
N THR A 141 -7.52 -0.97 -15.05
CA THR A 141 -8.84 -0.76 -15.67
C THR A 141 -9.14 -1.93 -16.56
N VAL A 142 -10.21 -2.67 -16.26
CA VAL A 142 -10.63 -3.87 -16.96
C VAL A 142 -11.97 -3.65 -17.62
N THR A 143 -12.05 -3.86 -18.93
CA THR A 143 -13.32 -3.83 -19.70
C THR A 143 -13.90 -5.24 -19.78
N VAL A 144 -15.14 -5.41 -19.36
CA VAL A 144 -15.83 -6.72 -19.30
C VAL A 144 -16.69 -6.95 -20.53
#